data_74c3b10ffea9cafb38a77d49df3fe917
#
_entry.id   74c3b10ffea9cafb38a77d49df3fe917
#
_cell.length_a   1.000
_cell.length_b   1.000
_cell.length_c   1.000
_cell.angle_alpha   90.00
_cell.angle_beta   90.00
_cell.angle_gamma   90.00
#
_symmetry.space_group_name_H-M   'P 1'
#
loop_
_entity.id
_entity.type
_entity.pdbx_description
1 polymer ?
#
loop_
_entity_poly.entity_id
_entity_poly.type
_entity_poly.pdbx_seq_one_letter_code
_entity_poly.pdbx_strand_id
1 'polypeptide(L)'
;GLKFINNKDKASDISFSNKKFTGLLFLFTVTAASFSGFFFLVFPGIIFRDGLSAAYISFSVILIPLRGIIFFKRQWLLGKNFGYSTVLEMFNDYFKSKFLNYLIIIITCFFLVPFLSLQISASGKLYNFLSNNFFDLNLITWILGLLLLLHVILGGLKSIAYLSIFQTFLIWVGIIIIGFVSLNLVGGFSSLNNSLSILANIDNTRWNLSP
;
A
#
# COMPACT_ATOMS: atom_id res chain seq x y z
N GLY A 1 -19.69 0.19 -7.88
CA GLY A 1 -19.96 -0.67 -6.73
C GLY A 1 -21.35 -1.29 -6.76
N LEU A 2 -22.41 -0.51 -6.86
CA LEU A 2 -23.81 -0.96 -6.79
C LEU A 2 -24.24 -1.94 -7.91
N LYS A 3 -23.59 -1.88 -9.06
CA LYS A 3 -23.89 -2.79 -10.19
C LYS A 3 -23.49 -4.25 -9.92
N PHE A 4 -22.65 -4.51 -8.90
CA PHE A 4 -22.19 -5.84 -8.53
C PHE A 4 -23.03 -6.50 -7.41
N ILE A 5 -23.89 -5.72 -6.76
CA ILE A 5 -24.72 -6.21 -5.63
C ILE A 5 -25.92 -7.02 -6.14
N ASN A 6 -26.35 -6.82 -7.39
CA ASN A 6 -27.61 -7.39 -7.91
C ASN A 6 -27.48 -8.82 -8.45
N ASN A 7 -26.27 -9.38 -8.51
CA ASN A 7 -26.09 -10.80 -8.74
C ASN A 7 -25.92 -11.48 -7.39
N LYS A 8 -26.83 -12.37 -7.04
CA LYS A 8 -26.71 -13.31 -5.90
C LYS A 8 -25.55 -14.29 -6.20
N ASP A 9 -24.37 -13.72 -6.38
CA ASP A 9 -23.15 -14.50 -6.55
C ASP A 9 -22.84 -15.14 -5.19
N LYS A 10 -22.73 -16.47 -5.20
CA LYS A 10 -22.39 -17.29 -4.04
C LYS A 10 -21.15 -16.71 -3.34
N ALA A 11 -20.98 -16.97 -2.05
CA ALA A 11 -19.83 -16.53 -1.26
C ALA A 11 -18.46 -16.79 -1.94
N SER A 12 -18.40 -17.75 -2.87
CA SER A 12 -17.29 -18.04 -3.78
C SER A 12 -16.95 -16.89 -4.76
N ASP A 13 -17.90 -16.00 -5.07
CA ASP A 13 -17.66 -14.86 -5.95
C ASP A 13 -17.11 -13.63 -5.22
N ILE A 14 -17.21 -13.60 -3.90
CA ILE A 14 -16.62 -12.59 -3.03
C ILE A 14 -15.11 -12.89 -2.84
N SER A 15 -14.71 -14.15 -2.94
CA SER A 15 -13.33 -14.59 -2.82
C SER A 15 -12.59 -14.56 -4.17
N PHE A 16 -11.26 -14.43 -4.14
CA PHE A 16 -10.39 -14.51 -5.33
C PHE A 16 -10.45 -15.87 -6.06
N SER A 17 -11.25 -16.84 -5.59
CA SER A 17 -11.35 -18.19 -6.14
C SER A 17 -11.91 -18.21 -7.56
N ASN A 18 -12.62 -17.17 -8.00
CA ASN A 18 -13.10 -17.06 -9.36
C ASN A 18 -11.99 -16.50 -10.27
N LYS A 19 -11.24 -17.36 -10.89
CA LYS A 19 -10.01 -17.23 -11.70
C LYS A 19 -10.07 -16.25 -12.91
N LYS A 20 -10.92 -15.22 -12.89
CA LYS A 20 -11.12 -14.29 -14.00
C LYS A 20 -10.38 -12.94 -13.84
N PHE A 21 -9.35 -12.88 -12.99
CA PHE A 21 -8.50 -11.69 -12.93
C PHE A 21 -7.54 -11.70 -14.13
N THR A 22 -7.71 -10.73 -15.02
CA THR A 22 -6.72 -10.45 -16.06
C THR A 22 -5.41 -10.03 -15.40
N GLY A 23 -4.24 -10.46 -15.93
CA GLY A 23 -2.94 -10.11 -15.36
C GLY A 23 -2.75 -8.59 -15.19
N LEU A 24 -3.33 -7.80 -16.10
CA LEU A 24 -3.31 -6.34 -16.04
C LEU A 24 -4.12 -5.80 -14.85
N LEU A 25 -5.30 -6.35 -14.58
CA LEU A 25 -6.10 -5.97 -13.40
C LEU A 25 -5.38 -6.31 -12.11
N PHE A 26 -4.70 -7.47 -12.06
CA PHE A 26 -3.88 -7.86 -10.93
C PHE A 26 -2.73 -6.86 -10.70
N LEU A 27 -2.02 -6.47 -11.77
CA LEU A 27 -0.93 -5.49 -11.71
C LEU A 27 -1.41 -4.16 -11.11
N PHE A 28 -2.52 -3.62 -11.60
CA PHE A 28 -3.08 -2.37 -11.05
C PHE A 28 -3.48 -2.51 -9.59
N THR A 29 -4.11 -3.63 -9.22
CA THR A 29 -4.53 -3.87 -7.83
C THR A 29 -3.32 -3.95 -6.89
N VAL A 30 -2.26 -4.66 -7.29
CA VAL A 30 -1.03 -4.77 -6.49
C VAL A 30 -0.31 -3.42 -6.40
N THR A 31 -0.26 -2.66 -7.50
CA THR A 31 0.34 -1.33 -7.50
C THR A 31 -0.42 -0.40 -6.54
N ALA A 32 -1.74 -0.33 -6.63
CA ALA A 32 -2.55 0.50 -5.72
C ALA A 32 -2.37 0.09 -4.25
N ALA A 33 -2.31 -1.21 -3.97
CA ALA A 33 -2.11 -1.71 -2.61
C ALA A 33 -0.70 -1.42 -2.06
N SER A 34 0.31 -1.33 -2.93
CA SER A 34 1.69 -1.05 -2.54
C SER A 34 1.91 0.42 -2.18
N PHE A 35 1.19 1.34 -2.84
CA PHE A 35 1.24 2.76 -2.52
C PHE A 35 0.32 3.07 -1.33
N SER A 36 0.90 3.05 -0.15
CA SER A 36 0.20 3.27 1.11
C SER A 36 0.38 4.70 1.63
N GLY A 37 -0.39 5.07 2.66
CA GLY A 37 -0.21 6.34 3.38
C GLY A 37 1.21 6.52 3.95
N PHE A 38 1.94 5.43 4.17
CA PHE A 38 3.35 5.48 4.55
C PHE A 38 4.19 6.16 3.47
N PHE A 39 4.04 5.79 2.20
CA PHE A 39 4.82 6.38 1.12
C PHE A 39 4.49 7.85 0.86
N PHE A 40 3.24 8.26 1.05
CA PHE A 40 2.83 9.64 0.76
C PHE A 40 3.04 10.61 1.92
N LEU A 41 2.92 10.16 3.16
CA LEU A 41 2.95 11.04 4.32
C LEU A 41 4.15 10.79 5.23
N VAL A 42 4.42 9.53 5.54
CA VAL A 42 5.45 9.19 6.52
C VAL A 42 6.83 9.22 5.90
N PHE A 43 7.01 8.65 4.72
CA PHE A 43 8.31 8.54 4.07
C PHE A 43 8.94 9.90 3.72
N PRO A 44 8.23 10.86 3.10
CA PRO A 44 8.76 12.21 2.90
C PRO A 44 9.13 12.91 4.23
N GLY A 45 8.34 12.70 5.27
CA GLY A 45 8.62 13.22 6.61
C GLY A 45 9.91 12.65 7.22
N ILE A 46 10.18 11.36 7.02
CA ILE A 46 11.43 10.70 7.45
C ILE A 46 12.63 11.32 6.71
N ILE A 47 12.52 11.48 5.37
CA ILE A 47 13.60 12.09 4.57
C ILE A 47 13.84 13.52 5.02
N PHE A 48 12.80 14.28 5.30
CA PHE A 48 12.94 15.66 5.79
C PHE A 48 13.64 15.72 7.15
N ARG A 49 13.32 14.79 8.06
CA ARG A 49 13.91 14.74 9.40
C ARG A 49 15.32 14.17 9.42
N ASP A 50 15.54 13.05 8.73
CA ASP A 50 16.74 12.22 8.85
C ASP A 50 17.70 12.38 7.65
N GLY A 51 17.28 13.14 6.62
CA GLY A 51 18.08 13.45 5.44
C GLY A 51 18.00 12.39 4.35
N LEU A 52 18.85 12.55 3.33
CA LEU A 52 18.90 11.68 2.14
C LEU A 52 19.33 10.25 2.45
N SER A 53 20.09 10.04 3.54
CA SER A 53 20.46 8.70 4.01
C SER A 53 19.23 7.81 4.26
N ALA A 54 18.12 8.40 4.72
CA ALA A 54 16.85 7.70 4.89
C ALA A 54 16.25 7.18 3.56
N ALA A 55 16.63 7.74 2.41
CA ALA A 55 16.16 7.30 1.10
C ALA A 55 16.59 5.85 0.77
N TYR A 56 17.61 5.31 1.44
CA TYR A 56 17.99 3.89 1.32
C TYR A 56 16.86 2.93 1.68
N ILE A 57 15.90 3.35 2.49
CA ILE A 57 14.68 2.56 2.78
C ILE A 57 13.95 2.21 1.49
N SER A 58 13.99 3.06 0.46
CA SER A 58 13.36 2.80 -0.84
C SER A 58 13.95 1.60 -1.59
N PHE A 59 15.20 1.19 -1.31
CA PHE A 59 15.76 -0.04 -1.85
C PHE A 59 15.00 -1.29 -1.41
N SER A 60 14.35 -1.24 -0.25
CA SER A 60 13.47 -2.33 0.21
C SER A 60 12.34 -2.61 -0.80
N VAL A 61 11.87 -1.60 -1.51
CA VAL A 61 10.82 -1.72 -2.53
C VAL A 61 11.29 -2.56 -3.72
N ILE A 62 12.57 -2.48 -4.08
CA ILE A 62 13.18 -3.30 -5.14
C ILE A 62 13.30 -4.77 -4.70
N LEU A 63 13.54 -5.01 -3.42
CA LEU A 63 13.66 -6.37 -2.88
C LEU A 63 12.32 -7.13 -2.84
N ILE A 64 11.19 -6.43 -2.78
CA ILE A 64 9.86 -7.06 -2.76
C ILE A 64 9.59 -7.88 -4.03
N PRO A 65 9.74 -7.35 -5.27
CA PRO A 65 9.59 -8.14 -6.50
C PRO A 65 10.55 -9.31 -6.60
N LEU A 66 11.79 -9.15 -6.12
CA LEU A 66 12.79 -10.22 -6.13
C LEU A 66 12.35 -11.42 -5.27
N ARG A 67 11.83 -11.17 -4.07
CA ARG A 67 11.20 -12.22 -3.24
C ARG A 67 9.99 -12.82 -3.95
N GLY A 68 9.22 -12.01 -4.68
CA GLY A 68 8.08 -12.45 -5.46
C GLY A 68 8.43 -13.48 -6.51
N ILE A 69 9.53 -13.30 -7.25
CA ILE A 69 10.00 -14.23 -8.26
C ILE A 69 10.33 -15.60 -7.63
N ILE A 70 10.94 -15.62 -6.46
CA ILE A 70 11.38 -16.84 -5.80
C ILE A 70 10.21 -17.58 -5.14
N PHE A 71 9.36 -16.86 -4.39
CA PHE A 71 8.34 -17.47 -3.53
C PHE A 71 6.95 -17.49 -4.18
N PHE A 72 6.49 -16.41 -4.82
CA PHE A 72 5.10 -16.32 -5.30
C PHE A 72 4.81 -17.25 -6.47
N LYS A 73 5.80 -17.54 -7.32
CA LYS A 73 5.62 -18.55 -8.39
C LYS A 73 5.32 -19.93 -7.81
N ARG A 74 6.00 -20.33 -6.76
CA ARG A 74 5.77 -21.60 -6.08
C ARG A 74 4.42 -21.62 -5.36
N GLN A 75 4.08 -20.56 -4.66
CA GLN A 75 2.77 -20.42 -3.99
C GLN A 75 1.63 -20.43 -5.00
N TRP A 76 1.78 -19.73 -6.14
CA TRP A 76 0.80 -19.75 -7.21
C TRP A 76 0.58 -21.15 -7.80
N LEU A 77 1.66 -21.91 -8.04
CA LEU A 77 1.57 -23.30 -8.51
C LEU A 77 0.85 -24.19 -7.51
N LEU A 78 1.16 -24.07 -6.23
CA LEU A 78 0.46 -24.81 -5.17
C LEU A 78 -1.03 -24.42 -5.12
N GLY A 79 -1.35 -23.14 -5.12
CA GLY A 79 -2.73 -22.67 -5.18
C GLY A 79 -3.49 -23.17 -6.40
N LYS A 80 -2.84 -23.22 -7.57
CA LYS A 80 -3.44 -23.72 -8.81
C LYS A 80 -3.70 -25.24 -8.76
N ASN A 81 -2.76 -26.02 -8.22
CA ASN A 81 -2.83 -27.47 -8.21
C ASN A 81 -3.76 -28.01 -7.11
N PHE A 82 -3.75 -27.39 -5.94
CA PHE A 82 -4.50 -27.85 -4.77
C PHE A 82 -5.76 -27.02 -4.47
N GLY A 83 -5.97 -25.91 -5.20
CA GLY A 83 -7.15 -25.06 -5.04
C GLY A 83 -7.09 -24.11 -3.83
N TYR A 84 -5.91 -23.91 -3.23
CA TYR A 84 -5.77 -23.01 -2.08
C TYR A 84 -6.07 -21.57 -2.46
N SER A 85 -6.92 -20.91 -1.68
CA SER A 85 -7.26 -19.49 -1.82
C SER A 85 -6.44 -18.58 -0.92
N THR A 86 -5.95 -19.12 0.20
CA THR A 86 -5.18 -18.39 1.20
C THR A 86 -3.90 -19.14 1.59
N VAL A 87 -2.91 -18.38 2.07
CA VAL A 87 -1.67 -18.95 2.60
C VAL A 87 -1.97 -19.81 3.84
N LEU A 88 -2.97 -19.43 4.62
CA LEU A 88 -3.41 -20.18 5.81
C LEU A 88 -3.91 -21.58 5.44
N GLU A 89 -4.70 -21.71 4.37
CA GLU A 89 -5.17 -23.02 3.89
C GLU A 89 -4.01 -23.92 3.50
N MET A 90 -3.00 -23.39 2.83
CA MET A 90 -1.79 -24.11 2.45
C MET A 90 -1.03 -24.64 3.69
N PHE A 91 -0.85 -23.80 4.71
CA PHE A 91 -0.21 -24.21 5.95
C PHE A 91 -1.04 -25.25 6.73
N ASN A 92 -2.36 -25.06 6.76
CA ASN A 92 -3.26 -25.98 7.44
C ASN A 92 -3.22 -27.37 6.82
N ASP A 93 -3.24 -27.46 5.51
CA ASP A 93 -3.22 -28.75 4.81
C ASP A 93 -1.86 -29.45 4.95
N TYR A 94 -0.76 -28.69 4.91
CA TYR A 94 0.58 -29.25 5.04
C TYR A 94 0.89 -29.72 6.47
N PHE A 95 0.65 -28.89 7.48
CA PHE A 95 1.04 -29.18 8.87
C PHE A 95 -0.06 -29.88 9.67
N LYS A 96 -1.32 -29.80 9.26
CA LYS A 96 -2.51 -30.37 9.91
C LYS A 96 -2.58 -30.07 11.42
N SER A 97 -2.04 -28.94 11.85
CA SER A 97 -1.93 -28.53 13.26
C SER A 97 -2.86 -27.36 13.57
N LYS A 98 -3.83 -27.58 14.46
CA LYS A 98 -4.73 -26.54 14.95
C LYS A 98 -3.97 -25.41 15.66
N PHE A 99 -2.94 -25.77 16.43
CA PHE A 99 -2.12 -24.79 17.16
C PHE A 99 -1.43 -23.81 16.19
N LEU A 100 -0.83 -24.34 15.11
CA LEU A 100 -0.17 -23.53 14.11
C LEU A 100 -1.16 -22.57 13.42
N ASN A 101 -2.38 -23.01 13.15
CA ASN A 101 -3.42 -22.16 12.57
C ASN A 101 -3.77 -20.98 13.46
N TYR A 102 -4.01 -21.23 14.75
CA TYR A 102 -4.29 -20.13 15.69
C TYR A 102 -3.11 -19.18 15.81
N LEU A 103 -1.89 -19.70 15.85
CA LEU A 103 -0.68 -18.88 15.89
C LEU A 103 -0.58 -17.96 14.67
N ILE A 104 -0.78 -18.48 13.45
CA ILE A 104 -0.75 -17.70 12.21
C ILE A 104 -1.83 -16.63 12.22
N ILE A 105 -3.05 -16.93 12.65
CA ILE A 105 -4.14 -15.95 12.74
C ILE A 105 -3.77 -14.84 13.73
N ILE A 106 -3.28 -15.16 14.91
CA ILE A 106 -2.89 -14.17 15.93
C ILE A 106 -1.78 -13.27 15.40
N ILE A 107 -0.73 -13.85 14.81
CA ILE A 107 0.38 -13.09 14.25
C ILE A 107 -0.13 -12.16 13.13
N THR A 108 -0.96 -12.69 12.23
CA THR A 108 -1.52 -11.91 11.13
C THR A 108 -2.34 -10.73 11.66
N CYS A 109 -3.22 -10.95 12.61
CA CYS A 109 -4.02 -9.88 13.22
C CYS A 109 -3.13 -8.85 13.94
N PHE A 110 -2.10 -9.30 14.67
CA PHE A 110 -1.19 -8.43 15.40
C PHE A 110 -0.46 -7.43 14.50
N PHE A 111 -0.10 -7.84 13.28
CA PHE A 111 0.54 -6.93 12.31
C PHE A 111 -0.46 -6.15 11.46
N LEU A 112 -1.59 -6.76 11.11
CA LEU A 112 -2.57 -6.18 10.19
C LEU A 112 -3.39 -5.06 10.83
N VAL A 113 -3.74 -5.19 12.11
CA VAL A 113 -4.52 -4.17 12.83
C VAL A 113 -3.76 -2.84 12.96
N PRO A 114 -2.50 -2.78 13.44
CA PRO A 114 -1.73 -1.55 13.45
C PRO A 114 -1.51 -0.96 12.06
N PHE A 115 -1.27 -1.80 11.05
CA PHE A 115 -1.10 -1.36 9.67
C PHE A 115 -2.35 -0.66 9.13
N LEU A 116 -3.54 -1.24 9.33
CA LEU A 116 -4.81 -0.62 8.92
C LEU A 116 -5.08 0.67 9.70
N SER A 117 -4.83 0.68 11.01
CA SER A 117 -4.98 1.86 11.85
C SER A 117 -4.11 3.02 11.35
N LEU A 118 -2.87 2.74 10.96
CA LEU A 118 -1.96 3.74 10.38
C LEU A 118 -2.53 4.32 9.09
N GLN A 119 -3.09 3.50 8.19
CA GLN A 119 -3.67 3.96 6.92
C GLN A 119 -4.88 4.87 7.15
N ILE A 120 -5.79 4.48 8.04
CA ILE A 120 -6.99 5.27 8.34
C ILE A 120 -6.60 6.59 9.01
N SER A 121 -5.67 6.56 9.97
CA SER A 121 -5.17 7.76 10.65
C SER A 121 -4.43 8.71 9.71
N ALA A 122 -3.62 8.17 8.79
CA ALA A 122 -2.94 8.98 7.77
C ALA A 122 -3.95 9.69 6.86
N SER A 123 -4.99 8.98 6.42
CA SER A 123 -6.07 9.56 5.61
C SER A 123 -6.83 10.64 6.37
N GLY A 124 -7.13 10.42 7.66
CA GLY A 124 -7.78 11.41 8.52
C GLY A 124 -6.95 12.67 8.69
N LYS A 125 -5.63 12.54 8.95
CA LYS A 125 -4.72 13.68 9.07
C LYS A 125 -4.62 14.49 7.78
N LEU A 126 -4.53 13.80 6.63
CA LEU A 126 -4.49 14.46 5.33
C LEU A 126 -5.76 15.27 5.06
N TYR A 127 -6.93 14.66 5.30
CA TYR A 127 -8.21 15.34 5.11
C TYR A 127 -8.38 16.52 6.07
N ASN A 128 -8.02 16.36 7.32
CA ASN A 128 -8.08 17.42 8.31
C ASN A 128 -7.20 18.61 7.90
N PHE A 129 -5.99 18.35 7.41
CA PHE A 129 -5.09 19.38 6.88
C PHE A 129 -5.69 20.10 5.64
N LEU A 130 -6.22 19.35 4.68
CA LEU A 130 -6.81 19.92 3.46
C LEU A 130 -8.08 20.72 3.73
N SER A 131 -8.84 20.38 4.77
CA SER A 131 -10.04 21.12 5.19
C SER A 131 -9.76 22.29 6.13
N ASN A 132 -8.49 22.69 6.30
CA ASN A 132 -8.08 23.74 7.25
C ASN A 132 -8.58 23.48 8.68
N ASN A 133 -8.54 22.22 9.12
CA ASN A 133 -9.01 21.77 10.43
C ASN A 133 -10.51 22.04 10.71
N PHE A 134 -11.32 22.09 9.65
CA PHE A 134 -12.76 22.33 9.77
C PHE A 134 -13.49 21.23 10.58
N PHE A 135 -13.02 19.98 10.44
CA PHE A 135 -13.55 18.84 11.19
C PHE A 135 -12.57 18.40 12.28
N ASP A 136 -13.11 17.90 13.40
CA ASP A 136 -12.27 17.24 14.39
C ASP A 136 -11.57 16.02 13.80
N LEU A 137 -10.27 15.86 14.11
CA LEU A 137 -9.43 14.79 13.59
C LEU A 137 -9.99 13.40 13.88
N ASN A 138 -10.51 13.19 15.10
CA ASN A 138 -11.07 11.91 15.48
C ASN A 138 -12.33 11.60 14.68
N LEU A 139 -13.22 12.58 14.57
CA LEU A 139 -14.48 12.44 13.85
C LEU A 139 -14.24 12.08 12.39
N ILE A 140 -13.35 12.81 11.69
CA ILE A 140 -13.07 12.53 10.28
C ILE A 140 -12.38 11.18 10.09
N THR A 141 -11.50 10.78 11.00
CA THR A 141 -10.84 9.47 10.96
C THR A 141 -11.87 8.34 11.08
N TRP A 142 -12.84 8.46 11.99
CA TRP A 142 -13.93 7.49 12.12
C TRP A 142 -14.84 7.45 10.89
N ILE A 143 -15.21 8.60 10.33
CA ILE A 143 -16.03 8.67 9.11
C ILE A 143 -15.33 7.96 7.96
N LEU A 144 -14.04 8.25 7.72
CA LEU A 144 -13.27 7.62 6.65
C LEU A 144 -13.13 6.12 6.87
N GLY A 145 -12.88 5.67 8.10
CA GLY A 145 -12.84 4.25 8.46
C GLY A 145 -14.16 3.54 8.18
N LEU A 146 -15.28 4.15 8.55
CA LEU A 146 -16.62 3.61 8.28
C LEU A 146 -16.92 3.55 6.78
N LEU A 147 -16.58 4.59 6.02
CA LEU A 147 -16.76 4.61 4.56
C LEU A 147 -15.95 3.51 3.88
N LEU A 148 -14.70 3.27 4.30
CA LEU A 148 -13.88 2.18 3.79
C LEU A 148 -14.50 0.82 4.11
N LEU A 149 -14.97 0.63 5.33
CA LEU A 149 -15.63 -0.61 5.77
C LEU A 149 -16.89 -0.87 4.95
N LEU A 150 -17.75 0.14 4.78
CA LEU A 150 -18.95 0.04 3.95
C LEU A 150 -18.61 -0.27 2.48
N HIS A 151 -17.56 0.37 1.93
CA HIS A 151 -17.09 0.10 0.57
C HIS A 151 -16.70 -1.37 0.39
N VAL A 152 -15.94 -1.95 1.35
CA VAL A 152 -15.51 -3.35 1.31
C VAL A 152 -16.71 -4.30 1.44
N ILE A 153 -17.64 -4.04 2.37
CA ILE A 153 -18.81 -4.90 2.60
C ILE A 153 -19.74 -4.89 1.38
N LEU A 154 -20.03 -3.70 0.84
CA LEU A 154 -20.98 -3.56 -0.27
C LEU A 154 -20.38 -3.91 -1.63
N GLY A 155 -19.10 -3.61 -1.83
CA GLY A 155 -18.45 -3.75 -3.13
C GLY A 155 -17.74 -5.07 -3.34
N GLY A 156 -17.30 -5.72 -2.28
CA GLY A 156 -16.47 -6.92 -2.32
C GLY A 156 -15.13 -6.70 -3.03
N LEU A 157 -14.36 -7.78 -3.18
CA LEU A 157 -13.01 -7.73 -3.77
C LEU A 157 -12.97 -7.30 -5.24
N LYS A 158 -14.01 -7.64 -6.02
CA LYS A 158 -14.09 -7.23 -7.43
C LYS A 158 -14.21 -5.71 -7.58
N SER A 159 -15.05 -5.07 -6.75
CA SER A 159 -15.20 -3.60 -6.76
C SER A 159 -13.90 -2.90 -6.39
N ILE A 160 -13.20 -3.42 -5.38
CA ILE A 160 -11.89 -2.90 -4.95
C ILE A 160 -10.89 -2.99 -6.11
N ALA A 161 -10.83 -4.12 -6.82
CA ALA A 161 -9.91 -4.30 -7.93
C ALA A 161 -10.16 -3.30 -9.09
N TYR A 162 -11.41 -3.05 -9.45
CA TYR A 162 -11.72 -2.03 -10.46
C TYR A 162 -11.41 -0.60 -10.00
N LEU A 163 -11.69 -0.29 -8.73
CA LEU A 163 -11.33 1.00 -8.16
C LEU A 163 -9.81 1.20 -8.16
N SER A 164 -9.04 0.14 -7.96
CA SER A 164 -7.58 0.17 -7.98
C SER A 164 -6.99 0.62 -9.32
N ILE A 165 -7.68 0.37 -10.45
CA ILE A 165 -7.24 0.88 -11.76
C ILE A 165 -7.24 2.40 -11.75
N PHE A 166 -8.36 2.99 -11.31
CA PHE A 166 -8.50 4.44 -11.25
C PHE A 166 -7.52 5.06 -10.25
N GLN A 167 -7.38 4.46 -9.08
CA GLN A 167 -6.44 4.89 -8.05
C GLN A 167 -4.99 4.85 -8.55
N THR A 168 -4.56 3.76 -9.21
CA THR A 168 -3.21 3.64 -9.77
C THR A 168 -2.93 4.72 -10.80
N PHE A 169 -3.90 5.00 -11.67
CA PHE A 169 -3.76 6.08 -12.65
C PHE A 169 -3.57 7.44 -11.97
N LEU A 170 -4.40 7.76 -10.97
CA LEU A 170 -4.27 8.99 -10.19
C LEU A 170 -2.92 9.08 -9.47
N ILE A 171 -2.44 7.97 -8.89
CA ILE A 171 -1.14 7.89 -8.23
C ILE A 171 -0.02 8.24 -9.22
N TRP A 172 0.01 7.64 -10.39
CA TRP A 172 1.05 7.90 -11.38
C TRP A 172 1.06 9.34 -11.85
N VAL A 173 -0.11 9.86 -12.22
CA VAL A 173 -0.24 11.27 -12.63
C VAL A 173 0.17 12.21 -11.50
N GLY A 174 -0.27 11.93 -10.27
CA GLY A 174 0.08 12.73 -9.09
C GLY A 174 1.59 12.77 -8.83
N ILE A 175 2.26 11.62 -8.87
CA ILE A 175 3.72 11.53 -8.66
C ILE A 175 4.47 12.33 -9.72
N ILE A 176 4.08 12.22 -10.99
CA ILE A 176 4.71 12.96 -12.08
C ILE A 176 4.54 14.47 -11.88
N ILE A 177 3.32 14.92 -11.57
CA ILE A 177 3.02 16.35 -11.34
C ILE A 177 3.82 16.86 -10.14
N ILE A 178 3.78 16.16 -9.00
CA ILE A 178 4.50 16.57 -7.79
C ILE A 178 6.00 16.62 -8.07
N GLY A 179 6.56 15.63 -8.75
CA GLY A 179 7.97 15.59 -9.09
C GLY A 179 8.38 16.77 -9.97
N PHE A 180 7.59 17.06 -10.99
CA PHE A 180 7.86 18.18 -11.91
C PHE A 180 7.73 19.55 -11.22
N VAL A 181 6.66 19.76 -10.46
CA VAL A 181 6.42 21.01 -9.71
C VAL A 181 7.51 21.21 -8.67
N SER A 182 7.87 20.18 -7.90
CA SER A 182 8.92 20.28 -6.90
C SER A 182 10.27 20.62 -7.51
N LEU A 183 10.60 20.00 -8.64
CA LEU A 183 11.84 20.28 -9.36
C LEU A 183 11.88 21.74 -9.86
N ASN A 184 10.79 22.25 -10.40
CA ASN A 184 10.69 23.65 -10.85
C ASN A 184 10.81 24.63 -9.68
N LEU A 185 10.18 24.36 -8.55
CA LEU A 185 10.26 25.21 -7.36
C LEU A 185 11.69 25.33 -6.80
N VAL A 186 12.48 24.27 -6.91
CA VAL A 186 13.89 24.27 -6.49
C VAL A 186 14.81 24.94 -7.52
N GLY A 187 14.32 25.21 -8.74
CA GLY A 187 15.16 25.81 -9.81
C GLY A 187 15.87 24.78 -10.69
N GLY A 188 15.32 23.55 -10.80
CA GLY A 188 15.83 22.49 -11.64
C GLY A 188 16.89 21.61 -10.97
N PHE A 189 17.38 20.61 -11.72
CA PHE A 189 18.36 19.63 -11.21
C PHE A 189 19.69 20.26 -10.78
N SER A 190 20.16 21.29 -11.46
CA SER A 190 21.42 21.96 -11.12
C SER A 190 21.33 22.65 -9.75
N SER A 191 20.24 23.40 -9.52
CA SER A 191 20.00 24.07 -8.25
C SER A 191 19.77 23.07 -7.11
N LEU A 192 19.05 21.98 -7.38
CA LEU A 192 18.86 20.90 -6.43
C LEU A 192 20.21 20.31 -5.99
N ASN A 193 21.09 19.99 -6.96
CA ASN A 193 22.41 19.41 -6.65
C ASN A 193 23.29 20.36 -5.85
N ASN A 194 23.28 21.65 -6.19
CA ASN A 194 24.02 22.68 -5.43
C ASN A 194 23.48 22.79 -4.00
N SER A 195 22.17 22.81 -3.83
CA SER A 195 21.56 22.87 -2.48
C SER A 195 21.89 21.65 -1.64
N LEU A 196 21.88 20.46 -2.24
CA LEU A 196 22.26 19.22 -1.57
C LEU A 196 23.75 19.23 -1.17
N SER A 197 24.64 19.73 -2.03
CA SER A 197 26.07 19.83 -1.70
C SER A 197 26.33 20.80 -0.53
N ILE A 198 25.58 21.90 -0.46
CA ILE A 198 25.66 22.85 0.68
C ILE A 198 25.18 22.16 1.96
N LEU A 199 24.05 21.46 1.92
CA LEU A 199 23.53 20.72 3.07
C LEU A 199 24.47 19.60 3.51
N ALA A 200 25.09 18.87 2.57
CA ALA A 200 26.07 17.83 2.86
C ALA A 200 27.34 18.41 3.54
N ASN A 201 27.74 19.65 3.21
CA ASN A 201 28.85 20.30 3.90
C ASN A 201 28.51 20.73 5.33
N ILE A 202 27.22 20.99 5.62
CA ILE A 202 26.76 21.32 6.97
C ILE A 202 26.61 20.08 7.85
N ASP A 203 26.00 19.03 7.28
CA ASP A 203 25.80 17.74 7.96
C ASP A 203 26.02 16.57 6.99
N ASN A 204 27.25 16.10 6.93
CA ASN A 204 27.67 15.03 6.03
C ASN A 204 26.97 13.70 6.31
N THR A 205 26.53 13.47 7.55
CA THR A 205 25.87 12.21 7.93
C THR A 205 24.45 12.10 7.42
N ARG A 206 23.77 13.23 7.25
CA ARG A 206 22.35 13.27 6.84
C ARG A 206 22.17 13.43 5.34
N TRP A 207 22.99 14.26 4.69
CA TRP A 207 22.73 14.72 3.34
C TRP A 207 23.67 14.15 2.30
N ASN A 208 24.70 13.39 2.71
CA ASN A 208 25.57 12.69 1.77
C ASN A 208 25.01 11.28 1.44
N LEU A 209 24.95 10.94 0.17
CA LEU A 209 24.56 9.60 -0.31
C LEU A 209 25.76 8.63 -0.37
N SER A 210 26.99 9.15 -0.31
CA SER A 210 28.19 8.30 -0.23
C SER A 210 28.44 7.92 1.22
N PRO A 211 28.67 6.62 1.50
CA PRO A 211 29.06 6.14 2.82
C PRO A 211 30.42 6.68 3.24
#